data_871ffc0d0d5d152abb104fbe41d0882d
#
_entry.id   871ffc0d0d5d152abb104fbe41d0882d
#
_cell.length_a   1.000
_cell.length_b   1.000
_cell.length_c   1.000
_cell.angle_alpha   90.00
_cell.angle_beta   90.00
_cell.angle_gamma   90.00
#
_symmetry.space_group_name_H-M   'P 1'
#
loop_
_entity.id
_entity.type
_entity.pdbx_description
1 polymer ?
#
loop_
_entity_poly.entity_id
_entity_poly.type
_entity_poly.pdbx_seq_one_letter_code
_entity_poly.pdbx_strand_id
1 'polypeptide(L)'
;AANIEDLNDLRFNFDVAIPAILEFFKTAGLEGHIPLIAAGGISCMDDIVRLQALGGSAVQLGTAFAVTQECDAPLAFKTILAQAHPNDLQEFVSVAGLPARAVKTPWLEKYIRIESKLQERAHVKKKCNPCQKESKWIGIIRAWNA
;
A
#
# COMPACT_ATOMS: atom_id res chain seq x y z
N ALA A 1 -6.70 5.17 -0.69
CA ALA A 1 -7.71 4.11 -0.74
C ALA A 1 -7.90 3.52 0.66
N ALA A 2 -9.13 3.44 1.14
CA ALA A 2 -9.44 2.84 2.45
C ALA A 2 -9.84 1.37 2.31
N ASN A 3 -10.35 0.97 1.15
CA ASN A 3 -10.80 -0.39 0.84
C ASN A 3 -10.08 -0.94 -0.38
N ILE A 4 -10.06 -2.26 -0.57
CA ILE A 4 -9.47 -2.90 -1.75
C ILE A 4 -10.18 -2.44 -3.04
N GLU A 5 -11.49 -2.25 -3.00
CA GLU A 5 -12.30 -1.78 -4.12
C GLU A 5 -11.87 -0.39 -4.61
N ASP A 6 -11.34 0.45 -3.71
CA ASP A 6 -10.86 1.79 -4.05
C ASP A 6 -9.53 1.78 -4.84
N LEU A 7 -8.80 0.66 -4.89
CA LEU A 7 -7.49 0.59 -5.57
C LEU A 7 -7.59 0.84 -7.08
N ASN A 8 -8.74 0.54 -7.67
CA ASN A 8 -9.02 0.74 -9.09
C ASN A 8 -9.87 2.00 -9.35
N ASP A 9 -10.16 2.80 -8.34
CA ASP A 9 -10.91 4.03 -8.48
C ASP A 9 -10.01 5.12 -9.10
N LEU A 10 -10.45 5.65 -10.23
CA LEU A 10 -9.73 6.69 -10.98
C LEU A 10 -9.44 7.95 -10.15
N ARG A 11 -10.23 8.23 -9.10
CA ARG A 11 -9.99 9.36 -8.18
C ARG A 11 -8.64 9.26 -7.47
N PHE A 12 -8.08 8.05 -7.32
CA PHE A 12 -6.77 7.82 -6.72
C PHE A 12 -5.64 7.76 -7.74
N ASN A 13 -5.94 7.93 -9.03
CA ASN A 13 -4.90 8.09 -10.04
C ASN A 13 -4.21 9.45 -9.87
N PHE A 14 -2.90 9.49 -9.99
CA PHE A 14 -2.11 10.72 -9.88
C PHE A 14 -2.56 11.81 -10.86
N ASP A 15 -2.94 11.45 -12.08
CA ASP A 15 -3.40 12.39 -13.10
C ASP A 15 -4.72 13.10 -12.73
N VAL A 16 -5.48 12.53 -11.80
CA VAL A 16 -6.72 13.12 -11.26
C VAL A 16 -6.48 13.73 -9.88
N ALA A 17 -5.78 13.00 -9.00
CA ALA A 17 -5.62 13.39 -7.61
C ALA A 17 -4.72 14.63 -7.45
N ILE A 18 -3.60 14.71 -8.19
CA ILE A 18 -2.67 15.84 -8.06
C ILE A 18 -3.33 17.16 -8.48
N PRO A 19 -3.94 17.30 -9.67
CA PRO A 19 -4.64 18.52 -10.03
C PRO A 19 -5.75 18.91 -9.07
N ALA A 20 -6.53 17.94 -8.56
CA ALA A 20 -7.61 18.21 -7.62
C ALA A 20 -7.10 18.74 -6.28
N ILE A 21 -5.97 18.21 -5.77
CA ILE A 21 -5.35 18.69 -4.54
C ILE A 21 -4.77 20.10 -4.73
N LEU A 22 -4.13 20.36 -5.86
CA LEU A 22 -3.57 21.69 -6.16
C LEU A 22 -4.68 22.74 -6.28
N GLU A 23 -5.80 22.41 -6.91
CA GLU A 23 -6.97 23.32 -6.96
C GLU A 23 -7.55 23.56 -5.57
N PHE A 24 -7.60 22.54 -4.72
CA PHE A 24 -7.98 22.71 -3.31
C PHE A 24 -6.99 23.65 -2.59
N PHE A 25 -5.68 23.49 -2.75
CA PHE A 25 -4.69 24.38 -2.14
C PHE A 25 -4.86 25.83 -2.57
N LYS A 26 -5.14 26.04 -3.86
CA LYS A 26 -5.42 27.37 -4.41
C LYS A 26 -6.65 28.00 -3.78
N THR A 27 -7.77 27.28 -3.72
CA THR A 27 -9.02 27.77 -3.13
C THR A 27 -8.91 28.01 -1.64
N ALA A 28 -8.07 27.25 -0.94
CA ALA A 28 -7.79 27.38 0.50
C ALA A 28 -6.73 28.44 0.83
N GLY A 29 -6.11 29.10 -0.16
CA GLY A 29 -5.01 30.06 0.06
C GLY A 29 -3.72 29.41 0.55
N LEU A 30 -3.50 28.13 0.26
CA LEU A 30 -2.34 27.33 0.68
C LEU A 30 -1.34 27.10 -0.46
N GLU A 31 -1.56 27.70 -1.61
CA GLU A 31 -0.71 27.55 -2.78
C GLU A 31 0.74 27.97 -2.45
N GLY A 32 1.69 27.08 -2.78
CA GLY A 32 3.11 27.28 -2.49
C GLY A 32 3.54 27.11 -1.02
N HIS A 33 2.60 26.94 -0.08
CA HIS A 33 2.91 26.76 1.33
C HIS A 33 3.11 25.30 1.74
N ILE A 34 2.46 24.37 1.03
CA ILE A 34 2.49 22.94 1.35
C ILE A 34 3.05 22.18 0.14
N PRO A 35 4.20 21.49 0.29
CA PRO A 35 4.74 20.66 -0.80
C PRO A 35 3.87 19.41 -0.97
N LEU A 36 3.52 19.10 -2.24
CA LEU A 36 2.80 17.90 -2.59
C LEU A 36 3.78 16.80 -3.00
N ILE A 37 3.83 15.72 -2.21
CA ILE A 37 4.74 14.60 -2.42
C ILE A 37 3.94 13.38 -2.91
N ALA A 38 4.18 12.94 -4.13
CA ALA A 38 3.55 11.76 -4.69
C ALA A 38 4.27 10.48 -4.20
N ALA A 39 3.49 9.46 -3.79
CA ALA A 39 4.02 8.20 -3.27
C ALA A 39 3.25 7.00 -3.82
N GLY A 40 3.98 5.91 -4.13
CA GLY A 40 3.42 4.64 -4.58
C GLY A 40 3.42 4.46 -6.10
N GLY A 41 3.87 3.28 -6.56
CA GLY A 41 3.88 2.92 -7.98
C GLY A 41 4.86 3.68 -8.86
N ILE A 42 5.80 4.41 -8.28
CA ILE A 42 6.82 5.19 -9.00
C ILE A 42 8.07 4.33 -9.10
N SER A 43 8.54 4.07 -10.33
CA SER A 43 9.64 3.12 -10.55
C SER A 43 10.73 3.62 -11.50
N CYS A 44 10.48 4.66 -12.30
CA CYS A 44 11.42 5.17 -13.27
C CYS A 44 11.46 6.70 -13.30
N MET A 45 12.45 7.25 -14.00
CA MET A 45 12.63 8.68 -14.14
C MET A 45 11.46 9.35 -14.87
N ASP A 46 10.87 8.67 -15.85
CA ASP A 46 9.73 9.22 -16.61
C ASP A 46 8.51 9.44 -15.71
N ASP A 47 8.28 8.55 -14.74
CA ASP A 47 7.24 8.75 -13.71
C ASP A 47 7.51 10.03 -12.91
N ILE A 48 8.76 10.25 -12.51
CA ILE A 48 9.15 11.42 -11.73
C ILE A 48 8.89 12.69 -12.51
N VAL A 49 9.37 12.75 -13.76
CA VAL A 49 9.19 13.91 -14.65
C VAL A 49 7.70 14.19 -14.88
N ARG A 50 6.91 13.13 -15.13
CA ARG A 50 5.45 13.24 -15.31
C ARG A 50 4.77 13.82 -14.07
N LEU A 51 5.10 13.32 -12.88
CA LEU A 51 4.50 13.78 -11.64
C LEU A 51 4.90 15.22 -11.29
N GLN A 52 6.13 15.61 -11.58
CA GLN A 52 6.54 17.00 -11.44
C GLN A 52 5.81 17.92 -12.44
N ALA A 53 5.61 17.47 -13.68
CA ALA A 53 4.85 18.23 -14.68
C ALA A 53 3.38 18.41 -14.27
N LEU A 54 2.79 17.48 -13.50
CA LEU A 54 1.46 17.61 -12.91
C LEU A 54 1.41 18.58 -11.71
N GLY A 55 2.56 19.06 -11.24
CA GLY A 55 2.67 19.99 -10.11
C GLY A 55 3.09 19.35 -8.79
N GLY A 56 3.52 18.08 -8.78
CA GLY A 56 4.14 17.46 -7.62
C GLY A 56 5.47 18.11 -7.26
N SER A 57 5.69 18.41 -5.99
CA SER A 57 6.92 19.04 -5.48
C SER A 57 8.05 18.01 -5.35
N ALA A 58 7.73 16.76 -5.03
CA ALA A 58 8.67 15.66 -4.85
C ALA A 58 7.97 14.31 -5.03
N VAL A 59 8.74 13.24 -5.02
CA VAL A 59 8.25 11.86 -5.06
C VAL A 59 8.86 11.03 -3.93
N GLN A 60 8.13 10.03 -3.47
CA GLN A 60 8.62 9.03 -2.54
C GLN A 60 8.69 7.67 -3.22
N LEU A 61 9.88 7.07 -3.24
CA LEU A 61 10.12 5.72 -3.75
C LEU A 61 10.40 4.77 -2.59
N GLY A 62 9.80 3.57 -2.65
CA GLY A 62 10.02 2.52 -1.67
C GLY A 62 10.61 1.27 -2.33
N THR A 63 9.81 0.56 -3.11
CA THR A 63 10.14 -0.74 -3.69
C THR A 63 11.39 -0.71 -4.57
N ALA A 64 11.60 0.38 -5.33
CA ALA A 64 12.80 0.55 -6.16
C ALA A 64 14.09 0.52 -5.34
N PHE A 65 14.09 1.11 -4.14
CA PHE A 65 15.24 1.07 -3.23
C PHE A 65 15.31 -0.23 -2.43
N ALA A 66 14.19 -0.89 -2.15
CA ALA A 66 14.16 -2.13 -1.39
C ALA A 66 14.93 -3.28 -2.08
N VAL A 67 15.10 -3.24 -3.40
CA VAL A 67 15.83 -4.27 -4.17
C VAL A 67 17.29 -3.94 -4.41
N THR A 68 17.77 -2.75 -4.00
CA THR A 68 19.19 -2.36 -4.18
C THR A 68 20.14 -3.11 -3.26
N GLN A 69 21.42 -3.04 -3.54
CA GLN A 69 22.45 -3.67 -2.70
C GLN A 69 22.56 -2.99 -1.33
N GLU A 70 22.34 -1.68 -1.29
CA GLU A 70 22.45 -0.84 -0.08
C GLU A 70 21.31 -1.08 0.93
N CYS A 71 20.21 -1.66 0.49
CA CYS A 71 19.12 -1.99 1.39
C CYS A 71 19.46 -3.17 2.29
N ASP A 72 19.19 -3.09 3.58
CA ASP A 72 19.44 -4.15 4.57
C ASP A 72 18.48 -5.34 4.49
N ALA A 73 17.52 -5.32 3.56
CA ALA A 73 16.54 -6.40 3.41
C ALA A 73 17.25 -7.74 3.06
N PRO A 74 16.76 -8.87 3.58
CA PRO A 74 17.31 -10.19 3.26
C PRO A 74 17.32 -10.47 1.74
N LEU A 75 18.36 -11.15 1.26
CA LEU A 75 18.51 -11.46 -0.17
C LEU A 75 17.28 -12.18 -0.74
N ALA A 76 16.69 -13.10 0.01
CA ALA A 76 15.48 -13.81 -0.41
C ALA A 76 14.31 -12.85 -0.71
N PHE A 77 14.13 -11.82 0.11
CA PHE A 77 13.11 -10.78 -0.11
C PHE A 77 13.40 -9.99 -1.38
N LYS A 78 14.65 -9.54 -1.57
CA LYS A 78 15.07 -8.80 -2.76
C LYS A 78 14.89 -9.64 -4.03
N THR A 79 15.24 -10.92 -3.98
CA THR A 79 15.11 -11.86 -5.12
C THR A 79 13.62 -12.01 -5.51
N ILE A 80 12.73 -12.20 -4.55
CA ILE A 80 11.29 -12.33 -4.82
C ILE A 80 10.76 -11.05 -5.50
N LEU A 81 11.14 -9.86 -5.01
CA LEU A 81 10.71 -8.60 -5.61
C LEU A 81 11.30 -8.38 -7.01
N ALA A 82 12.60 -8.68 -7.19
CA ALA A 82 13.29 -8.49 -8.47
C ALA A 82 12.80 -9.44 -9.58
N GLN A 83 12.31 -10.61 -9.22
CA GLN A 83 11.79 -11.62 -10.15
C GLN A 83 10.28 -11.54 -10.37
N ALA A 84 9.58 -10.68 -9.61
CA ALA A 84 8.13 -10.57 -9.68
C ALA A 84 7.65 -10.02 -11.03
N HIS A 85 6.67 -10.68 -11.61
CA HIS A 85 5.91 -10.17 -12.75
C HIS A 85 4.61 -9.49 -12.28
N PRO A 86 3.98 -8.64 -13.10
CA PRO A 86 2.72 -7.99 -12.75
C PRO A 86 1.62 -8.96 -12.31
N ASN A 87 1.58 -10.17 -12.89
CA ASN A 87 0.60 -11.22 -12.57
C ASN A 87 0.87 -11.92 -11.22
N ASP A 88 2.06 -11.73 -10.66
CA ASP A 88 2.42 -12.29 -9.35
C ASP A 88 1.99 -11.37 -8.20
N LEU A 89 1.51 -10.17 -8.53
CA LEU A 89 1.06 -9.22 -7.53
C LEU A 89 -0.35 -9.54 -7.06
N GLN A 90 -0.53 -9.60 -5.75
CA GLN A 90 -1.82 -9.81 -5.11
C GLN A 90 -2.16 -8.66 -4.17
N GLU A 91 -3.41 -8.20 -4.28
CA GLU A 91 -3.98 -7.21 -3.36
C GLU A 91 -4.58 -7.92 -2.15
N PHE A 92 -4.38 -7.34 -0.98
CA PHE A 92 -4.89 -7.89 0.27
C PHE A 92 -5.04 -6.79 1.32
N VAL A 93 -5.76 -7.08 2.41
CA VAL A 93 -5.84 -6.18 3.55
C VAL A 93 -4.67 -6.47 4.49
N SER A 94 -3.81 -5.47 4.68
CA SER A 94 -2.64 -5.59 5.55
C SER A 94 -3.02 -5.67 7.03
N VAL A 95 -2.04 -5.97 7.87
CA VAL A 95 -2.20 -5.99 9.34
C VAL A 95 -2.68 -4.64 9.91
N ALA A 96 -2.37 -3.56 9.22
CA ALA A 96 -2.83 -2.21 9.57
C ALA A 96 -4.30 -1.94 9.20
N GLY A 97 -4.96 -2.89 8.54
CA GLY A 97 -6.34 -2.74 8.06
C GLY A 97 -6.46 -1.91 6.78
N LEU A 98 -5.35 -1.66 6.08
CA LEU A 98 -5.31 -0.91 4.84
C LEU A 98 -4.99 -1.83 3.66
N PRO A 99 -5.50 -1.52 2.45
CA PRO A 99 -5.13 -2.21 1.24
C PRO A 99 -3.63 -2.19 1.01
N ALA A 100 -3.07 -3.30 0.60
CA ALA A 100 -1.67 -3.45 0.25
C ALA A 100 -1.52 -4.36 -0.96
N ARG A 101 -0.37 -4.28 -1.63
CA ARG A 101 0.05 -5.18 -2.70
C ARG A 101 1.33 -5.88 -2.29
N ALA A 102 1.40 -7.17 -2.56
CA ALA A 102 2.62 -7.96 -2.37
C ALA A 102 2.74 -9.04 -3.44
N VAL A 103 3.94 -9.56 -3.60
CA VAL A 103 4.18 -10.72 -4.46
C VAL A 103 3.54 -11.95 -3.82
N LYS A 104 2.85 -12.74 -4.62
CA LYS A 104 2.18 -13.96 -4.20
C LYS A 104 3.22 -14.98 -3.73
N THR A 105 3.20 -15.26 -2.43
CA THR A 105 4.08 -16.24 -1.78
C THR A 105 3.23 -17.20 -0.96
N PRO A 106 3.73 -18.41 -0.62
CA PRO A 106 3.03 -19.34 0.26
C PRO A 106 2.65 -18.71 1.61
N TRP A 107 3.50 -17.81 2.12
CA TRP A 107 3.21 -17.05 3.34
C TRP A 107 2.01 -16.12 3.16
N LEU A 108 1.97 -15.35 2.05
CA LEU A 108 0.87 -14.43 1.77
C LEU A 108 -0.45 -15.18 1.59
N GLU A 109 -0.45 -16.31 0.90
CA GLU A 109 -1.64 -17.16 0.74
C GLU A 109 -2.16 -17.67 2.10
N LYS A 110 -1.24 -18.10 2.96
CA LYS A 110 -1.57 -18.50 4.34
C LYS A 110 -2.15 -17.33 5.13
N TYR A 111 -1.54 -16.14 5.01
CA TYR A 111 -2.01 -14.92 5.67
C TYR A 111 -3.44 -14.57 5.25
N ILE A 112 -3.72 -14.48 3.95
CA ILE A 112 -5.04 -14.13 3.40
C ILE A 112 -6.10 -15.13 3.86
N ARG A 113 -5.80 -16.43 3.87
CA ARG A 113 -6.71 -17.46 4.35
C ARG A 113 -7.05 -17.31 5.84
N ILE A 114 -6.08 -16.93 6.65
CA ILE A 114 -6.29 -16.69 8.09
C ILE A 114 -7.07 -15.40 8.31
N GLU A 115 -6.74 -14.35 7.57
CA GLU A 115 -7.39 -13.05 7.64
C GLU A 115 -8.88 -13.17 7.30
N SER A 116 -9.24 -13.87 6.21
CA SER A 116 -10.63 -14.14 5.83
C SER A 116 -11.42 -14.83 6.95
N LYS A 117 -10.85 -15.87 7.55
CA LYS A 117 -11.47 -16.58 8.69
C LYS A 117 -11.66 -15.70 9.92
N LEU A 118 -10.72 -14.79 10.17
CA LEU A 118 -10.82 -13.84 11.28
C LEU A 118 -11.89 -12.79 11.03
N GLN A 119 -12.04 -12.32 9.79
CA GLN A 119 -13.11 -11.40 9.40
C GLN A 119 -14.49 -12.04 9.54
N GLU A 120 -14.68 -13.26 9.06
CA GLU A 120 -15.94 -14.01 9.25
C GLU A 120 -16.33 -14.11 10.74
N ARG A 121 -15.37 -14.49 11.60
CA ARG A 121 -15.59 -14.55 13.04
C ARG A 121 -15.87 -13.20 13.69
N ALA A 122 -15.26 -12.13 13.18
CA ALA A 122 -15.48 -10.78 13.65
C ALA A 122 -16.89 -10.28 13.30
N HIS A 123 -17.41 -10.62 12.11
CA HIS A 123 -18.79 -10.31 11.72
C HIS A 123 -19.83 -11.00 12.62
N VAL A 124 -19.56 -12.23 13.08
CA VAL A 124 -20.46 -12.98 13.98
C VAL A 124 -20.44 -12.39 15.39
N LYS A 125 -19.32 -11.78 15.83
CA LYS A 125 -19.17 -11.22 17.20
C LYS A 125 -19.31 -9.70 17.24
N LYS A 126 -20.28 -9.13 16.58
CA LYS A 126 -20.53 -7.67 16.43
C LYS A 126 -20.60 -6.82 17.72
N LYS A 127 -20.30 -7.34 18.90
CA LYS A 127 -20.48 -6.65 20.20
C LYS A 127 -19.21 -6.14 20.90
N CYS A 128 -17.99 -6.35 20.37
CA CYS A 128 -16.78 -5.90 21.07
C CYS A 128 -15.68 -5.38 20.13
N ASN A 129 -15.63 -4.06 19.94
CA ASN A 129 -14.61 -3.38 19.13
C ASN A 129 -13.14 -3.60 19.58
N PRO A 130 -12.81 -3.66 20.89
CA PRO A 130 -11.45 -3.97 21.36
C PRO A 130 -10.99 -5.39 21.02
N CYS A 131 -11.88 -6.39 21.16
CA CYS A 131 -11.57 -7.79 20.88
C CYS A 131 -11.27 -8.09 19.39
N GLN A 132 -11.72 -7.25 18.48
CA GLN A 132 -11.43 -7.41 17.04
C GLN A 132 -9.97 -7.09 16.70
N LYS A 133 -9.39 -6.08 17.35
CA LYS A 133 -7.97 -5.70 17.14
C LYS A 133 -7.03 -6.77 17.74
N GLU A 134 -7.32 -7.25 18.93
CA GLU A 134 -6.52 -8.30 19.58
C GLU A 134 -6.56 -9.63 18.83
N SER A 135 -7.72 -10.08 18.35
CA SER A 135 -7.80 -11.35 17.62
C SER A 135 -7.11 -11.30 16.24
N LYS A 136 -7.10 -10.16 15.55
CA LYS A 136 -6.29 -9.96 14.34
C LYS A 136 -4.80 -10.08 14.64
N TRP A 137 -4.30 -9.40 15.67
CA TRP A 137 -2.90 -9.44 16.09
C TRP A 137 -2.44 -10.84 16.50
N ILE A 138 -3.22 -11.55 17.29
CA ILE A 138 -2.91 -12.92 17.72
C ILE A 138 -2.87 -13.88 16.53
N GLY A 139 -3.78 -13.75 15.57
CA GLY A 139 -3.79 -14.54 14.35
C GLY A 139 -2.53 -14.31 13.50
N ILE A 140 -2.08 -13.06 13.40
CA ILE A 140 -0.89 -12.66 12.66
C ILE A 140 0.38 -13.17 13.35
N ILE A 141 0.52 -13.01 14.67
CA ILE A 141 1.66 -13.51 15.44
C ILE A 141 1.76 -15.03 15.32
N ARG A 142 0.64 -15.76 15.39
CA ARG A 142 0.63 -17.21 15.20
C ARG A 142 1.01 -17.63 13.76
N ALA A 143 0.60 -16.86 12.75
CA ALA A 143 1.02 -17.11 11.37
C ALA A 143 2.51 -16.82 11.13
N TRP A 144 3.08 -15.89 11.90
CA TRP A 144 4.50 -15.54 11.84
C TRP A 144 5.39 -16.64 12.45
N ASN A 145 4.94 -17.28 13.53
CA ASN A 145 5.69 -18.29 14.29
C ASN A 145 5.47 -19.73 13.81
N ALA A 146 4.68 -19.97 12.78
CA ALA A 146 4.38 -21.28 12.20
C ALA A 146 4.93 -21.43 10.79
#